data_f0f3b00a31e5fb6131e74a88d1f3b97c
#
_entry.id   f0f3b00a31e5fb6131e74a88d1f3b97c
#
_cell.length_a   1.000
_cell.length_b   1.000
_cell.length_c   1.000
_cell.angle_alpha   90.00
_cell.angle_beta   90.00
_cell.angle_gamma   90.00
#
_symmetry.space_group_name_H-M   'P 1'
#
loop_
_entity.id
_entity.type
_entity.pdbx_description
1 polymer ?
#
loop_
_entity_poly.entity_id
_entity_poly.type
_entity_poly.pdbx_seq_one_letter_code
_entity_poly.pdbx_strand_id
1 'polypeptide(L)'
;MENYAIEMLNITKRFPGIIANDNITLQLKKGEIHALLGENGAGKSTLMSVLFGLYQPEEGEIRKDGKKVSINDPNDANALGIGMVHQHFKLVECFSVLDNIILGVETTKGGLLKKDAARKKVMELSEKYGLSVDPDALIEDITVGMQQRTEILKMLYRDNESLIFDEPTAVLTPQEIQELMEIMKNLAAEGKSILFITHKLGEIMQVADRCSVLRKGKYIGTVDIKDTTPEKLSAMMVGRDVNFVVEKKPAKPGEVVLDIEGMTVASKHHKNNAVNNVSLQVHRGEIVCIAGIDGNGQTEFVYGLSGLEPLKSGKITMNGEDITEMSIRKRLTSGMSHIPEDRHKHGLVLDYSLEDNIVLQRYFEPQFTNKFGFLKRKEIRKYANRLIEQYDVRSGQGAITKARSMSGGNQQKAIIAREIDKNPELLIAVQPTRGLDVGAIEYIHKQLVAQRDAGKGVLLVSLELDEVMNVSDRILVMYEGEIVGEFDPKEVTVEELGLYMAGSKRKGAGTNE
;
A
#
# COMPACT_ATOMS: atom_id res chain seq x y z
N MET A 1 -36.17 14.87 10.76
CA MET A 1 -34.92 15.45 10.24
C MET A 1 -33.84 14.42 10.46
N GLU A 2 -33.05 14.11 9.44
CA GLU A 2 -31.90 13.21 9.64
C GLU A 2 -30.89 13.86 10.59
N ASN A 3 -30.34 13.08 11.52
CA ASN A 3 -29.46 13.59 12.58
C ASN A 3 -28.00 13.40 12.16
N TYR A 4 -27.44 14.40 11.46
CA TYR A 4 -26.05 14.37 11.01
C TYR A 4 -25.09 14.87 12.09
N ALA A 5 -23.99 14.14 12.31
CA ALA A 5 -22.89 14.57 13.13
C ALA A 5 -22.01 15.60 12.41
N ILE A 6 -21.73 15.33 11.11
CA ILE A 6 -20.95 16.21 10.23
C ILE A 6 -21.65 16.32 8.88
N GLU A 7 -21.67 17.52 8.32
CA GLU A 7 -22.08 17.78 6.95
C GLU A 7 -21.04 18.68 6.28
N MET A 8 -20.51 18.21 5.18
CA MET A 8 -19.67 18.98 4.26
C MET A 8 -20.52 19.24 3.02
N LEU A 9 -20.93 20.47 2.80
CA LEU A 9 -21.92 20.82 1.76
C LEU A 9 -21.24 21.62 0.65
N ASN A 10 -21.30 21.10 -0.58
CA ASN A 10 -20.80 21.74 -1.80
C ASN A 10 -19.33 22.16 -1.72
N ILE A 11 -18.50 21.35 -1.09
CA ILE A 11 -17.07 21.65 -0.87
C ILE A 11 -16.31 21.63 -2.19
N THR A 12 -15.65 22.75 -2.49
CA THR A 12 -14.73 22.87 -3.62
C THR A 12 -13.34 23.25 -3.11
N LYS A 13 -12.34 22.45 -3.49
CA LYS A 13 -10.92 22.71 -3.19
C LYS A 13 -10.08 22.69 -4.45
N ARG A 14 -9.36 23.80 -4.69
CA ARG A 14 -8.50 23.99 -5.86
C ARG A 14 -7.03 24.06 -5.44
N PHE A 15 -6.17 23.50 -6.27
CA PHE A 15 -4.72 23.69 -6.24
C PHE A 15 -4.26 24.18 -7.62
N PRO A 16 -3.06 24.75 -7.76
CA PRO A 16 -2.56 25.21 -9.06
C PRO A 16 -2.64 24.09 -10.12
N GLY A 17 -3.48 24.29 -11.13
CA GLY A 17 -3.67 23.35 -12.25
C GLY A 17 -4.61 22.17 -12.01
N ILE A 18 -5.22 22.03 -10.81
CA ILE A 18 -6.15 20.93 -10.51
C ILE A 18 -7.26 21.33 -9.56
N ILE A 19 -8.47 20.83 -9.81
CA ILE A 19 -9.60 20.87 -8.86
C ILE A 19 -9.60 19.51 -8.14
N ALA A 20 -9.15 19.49 -6.88
CA ALA A 20 -9.05 18.27 -6.10
C ALA A 20 -10.40 17.80 -5.55
N ASN A 21 -11.28 18.75 -5.21
CA ASN A 21 -12.68 18.49 -4.86
C ASN A 21 -13.55 19.50 -5.61
N ASP A 22 -14.59 19.01 -6.28
CA ASP A 22 -15.48 19.78 -7.14
C ASP A 22 -16.92 19.58 -6.67
N ASN A 23 -17.44 20.55 -5.90
CA ASN A 23 -18.81 20.59 -5.40
C ASN A 23 -19.23 19.30 -4.65
N ILE A 24 -18.40 18.83 -3.69
CA ILE A 24 -18.63 17.59 -2.97
C ILE A 24 -19.55 17.82 -1.78
N THR A 25 -20.59 16.98 -1.65
CA THR A 25 -21.42 16.89 -0.45
C THR A 25 -21.21 15.54 0.21
N LEU A 26 -20.76 15.55 1.49
CA LEU A 26 -20.56 14.39 2.33
C LEU A 26 -21.29 14.59 3.66
N GLN A 27 -22.12 13.63 4.07
CA GLN A 27 -22.93 13.71 5.27
C GLN A 27 -22.77 12.46 6.11
N LEU A 28 -22.23 12.61 7.32
CA LEU A 28 -22.02 11.57 8.33
C LEU A 28 -23.16 11.61 9.36
N LYS A 29 -23.92 10.53 9.49
CA LYS A 29 -24.98 10.39 10.51
C LYS A 29 -24.37 10.12 11.88
N LYS A 30 -25.11 10.44 12.95
CA LYS A 30 -24.68 10.11 14.30
C LYS A 30 -24.68 8.60 14.54
N GLY A 31 -23.57 8.10 15.11
CA GLY A 31 -23.43 6.68 15.46
C GLY A 31 -23.27 5.73 14.28
N GLU A 32 -23.02 6.24 13.05
CA GLU A 32 -22.77 5.38 11.90
C GLU A 32 -21.28 5.25 11.59
N ILE A 33 -20.93 4.17 10.92
CA ILE A 33 -19.64 4.02 10.22
C ILE A 33 -19.88 4.30 8.74
N HIS A 34 -19.42 5.46 8.29
CA HIS A 34 -19.55 5.90 6.91
C HIS A 34 -18.25 5.74 6.16
N ALA A 35 -18.20 4.90 5.16
CA ALA A 35 -17.03 4.72 4.32
C ALA A 35 -16.92 5.83 3.26
N LEU A 36 -15.70 6.29 2.99
CA LEU A 36 -15.36 7.15 1.86
C LEU A 36 -14.44 6.39 0.90
N LEU A 37 -15.00 5.97 -0.22
CA LEU A 37 -14.34 5.16 -1.24
C LEU A 37 -13.93 6.01 -2.45
N GLY A 38 -12.84 5.66 -3.09
CA GLY A 38 -12.38 6.27 -4.34
C GLY A 38 -10.96 5.86 -4.67
N GLU A 39 -10.58 5.99 -5.93
CA GLU A 39 -9.22 5.73 -6.39
C GLU A 39 -8.20 6.69 -5.75
N ASN A 40 -6.92 6.38 -5.84
CA ASN A 40 -5.86 7.29 -5.45
C ASN A 40 -5.91 8.55 -6.32
N GLY A 41 -5.87 9.73 -5.67
CA GLY A 41 -6.09 11.00 -6.35
C GLY A 41 -7.56 11.37 -6.60
N ALA A 42 -8.53 10.60 -6.09
CA ALA A 42 -9.95 10.94 -6.19
C ALA A 42 -10.37 12.13 -5.31
N GLY A 43 -9.48 12.64 -4.44
CA GLY A 43 -9.74 13.79 -3.58
C GLY A 43 -10.12 13.44 -2.13
N LYS A 44 -10.06 12.16 -1.71
CA LYS A 44 -10.45 11.70 -0.36
C LYS A 44 -9.65 12.41 0.75
N SER A 45 -8.33 12.26 0.75
CA SER A 45 -7.46 12.86 1.78
C SER A 45 -7.48 14.39 1.72
N THR A 46 -7.73 14.99 0.55
CA THR A 46 -7.95 16.44 0.43
C THR A 46 -9.23 16.85 1.14
N LEU A 47 -10.32 16.12 0.93
CA LEU A 47 -11.61 16.40 1.58
C LEU A 47 -11.49 16.27 3.12
N MET A 48 -10.76 15.25 3.60
CA MET A 48 -10.48 15.08 5.03
C MET A 48 -9.57 16.18 5.58
N SER A 49 -8.58 16.60 4.81
CA SER A 49 -7.72 17.73 5.19
C SER A 49 -8.50 19.04 5.30
N VAL A 50 -9.56 19.21 4.49
CA VAL A 50 -10.51 20.35 4.63
C VAL A 50 -11.31 20.19 5.93
N LEU A 51 -11.84 18.99 6.23
CA LEU A 51 -12.61 18.73 7.45
C LEU A 51 -11.75 18.90 8.72
N PHE A 52 -10.48 18.54 8.65
CA PHE A 52 -9.55 18.64 9.79
C PHE A 52 -8.82 20.00 9.88
N GLY A 53 -9.16 20.97 9.00
CA GLY A 53 -8.63 22.34 9.04
C GLY A 53 -7.22 22.51 8.47
N LEU A 54 -6.66 21.50 7.80
CA LEU A 54 -5.34 21.60 7.14
C LEU A 54 -5.41 22.41 5.84
N TYR A 55 -6.57 22.39 5.18
CA TYR A 55 -6.87 23.20 4.00
C TYR A 55 -8.19 23.93 4.18
N GLN A 56 -8.27 25.17 3.64
CA GLN A 56 -9.52 25.91 3.56
C GLN A 56 -10.16 25.65 2.19
N PRO A 57 -11.48 25.34 2.13
CA PRO A 57 -12.20 25.24 0.87
C PRO A 57 -12.41 26.62 0.25
N GLU A 58 -12.44 26.71 -1.07
CA GLU A 58 -12.80 27.95 -1.78
C GLU A 58 -14.30 28.16 -1.82
N GLU A 59 -15.08 27.07 -1.78
CA GLU A 59 -16.55 27.10 -1.79
C GLU A 59 -17.12 26.02 -0.89
N GLY A 60 -18.35 26.23 -0.41
CA GLY A 60 -19.07 25.30 0.44
C GLY A 60 -19.07 25.68 1.91
N GLU A 61 -19.66 24.83 2.72
CA GLU A 61 -19.71 25.01 4.18
C GLU A 61 -19.64 23.69 4.92
N ILE A 62 -19.12 23.75 6.15
CA ILE A 62 -19.10 22.62 7.07
C ILE A 62 -20.08 22.89 8.19
N ARG A 63 -20.86 21.86 8.55
CA ARG A 63 -21.76 21.90 9.71
C ARG A 63 -21.41 20.77 10.67
N LYS A 64 -21.44 21.05 11.96
CA LYS A 64 -21.34 20.11 13.07
C LYS A 64 -22.65 20.15 13.85
N ASP A 65 -23.33 19.02 13.97
CA ASP A 65 -24.65 18.89 14.64
C ASP A 65 -25.68 19.93 14.08
N GLY A 66 -25.70 20.08 12.75
CA GLY A 66 -26.59 21.00 12.03
C GLY A 66 -26.22 22.48 12.10
N LYS A 67 -25.16 22.85 12.85
CA LYS A 67 -24.69 24.25 12.98
C LYS A 67 -23.49 24.49 12.09
N LYS A 68 -23.50 25.57 11.34
CA LYS A 68 -22.36 26.00 10.53
C LYS A 68 -21.16 26.30 11.45
N VAL A 69 -20.01 25.74 11.11
CA VAL A 69 -18.75 25.92 11.84
C VAL A 69 -17.65 26.38 10.88
N SER A 70 -16.64 27.05 11.43
CA SER A 70 -15.39 27.36 10.73
C SER A 70 -14.28 26.57 11.39
N ILE A 71 -13.55 25.82 10.58
CA ILE A 71 -12.42 24.99 11.03
C ILE A 71 -11.18 25.53 10.31
N ASN A 72 -10.36 26.32 10.99
CA ASN A 72 -9.21 26.98 10.41
C ASN A 72 -7.92 26.20 10.59
N ASP A 73 -7.86 25.40 11.64
CA ASP A 73 -6.71 24.53 11.98
C ASP A 73 -7.17 23.25 12.71
N PRO A 74 -6.26 22.28 12.93
CA PRO A 74 -6.59 21.04 13.64
C PRO A 74 -7.06 21.23 15.10
N ASN A 75 -6.73 22.34 15.76
CA ASN A 75 -7.20 22.61 17.11
C ASN A 75 -8.69 22.96 17.10
N ASP A 76 -9.15 23.72 16.10
CA ASP A 76 -10.58 23.98 15.92
C ASP A 76 -11.36 22.67 15.69
N ALA A 77 -10.81 21.75 14.87
CA ALA A 77 -11.41 20.42 14.66
C ALA A 77 -11.51 19.62 15.96
N ASN A 78 -10.42 19.55 16.73
CA ASN A 78 -10.40 18.87 18.02
C ASN A 78 -11.37 19.51 19.04
N ALA A 79 -11.46 20.84 19.07
CA ALA A 79 -12.40 21.57 19.95
C ALA A 79 -13.87 21.28 19.60
N LEU A 80 -14.15 20.94 18.34
CA LEU A 80 -15.46 20.47 17.87
C LEU A 80 -15.68 18.96 18.05
N GLY A 81 -14.75 18.26 18.70
CA GLY A 81 -14.83 16.82 18.94
C GLY A 81 -14.57 15.98 17.68
N ILE A 82 -13.81 16.50 16.70
CA ILE A 82 -13.40 15.78 15.49
C ILE A 82 -11.94 15.34 15.67
N GLY A 83 -11.71 14.02 15.68
CA GLY A 83 -10.37 13.42 15.76
C GLY A 83 -10.00 12.69 14.47
N MET A 84 -8.71 12.60 14.17
CA MET A 84 -8.23 11.94 12.97
C MET A 84 -7.02 11.05 13.26
N VAL A 85 -7.08 9.80 12.78
CA VAL A 85 -5.93 8.90 12.60
C VAL A 85 -5.45 9.06 11.16
N HIS A 86 -4.22 9.49 11.00
CA HIS A 86 -3.62 9.73 9.69
C HIS A 86 -3.04 8.45 9.09
N GLN A 87 -2.99 8.37 7.76
CA GLN A 87 -2.36 7.29 7.01
C GLN A 87 -0.88 7.06 7.41
N HIS A 88 -0.14 8.15 7.69
CA HIS A 88 1.18 8.11 8.30
C HIS A 88 1.07 8.65 9.72
N PHE A 89 1.35 7.82 10.69
CA PHE A 89 1.22 8.18 12.11
C PHE A 89 1.95 9.47 12.45
N LYS A 90 1.31 10.29 13.25
CA LYS A 90 1.85 11.58 13.72
C LYS A 90 2.33 11.43 15.16
N LEU A 91 3.17 10.41 15.38
CA LEU A 91 3.81 10.12 16.66
C LEU A 91 5.25 10.64 16.66
N VAL A 92 5.72 11.06 17.84
CA VAL A 92 7.12 11.46 18.06
C VAL A 92 7.87 10.22 18.51
N GLU A 93 8.80 9.73 17.70
CA GLU A 93 9.48 8.45 17.88
C GLU A 93 10.22 8.33 19.23
N CYS A 94 10.94 9.38 19.65
CA CYS A 94 11.70 9.42 20.89
C CYS A 94 10.86 9.68 22.14
N PHE A 95 9.53 9.79 22.02
CA PHE A 95 8.60 9.96 23.15
C PHE A 95 7.96 8.63 23.53
N SER A 96 7.56 8.53 24.83
CA SER A 96 6.77 7.39 25.28
C SER A 96 5.36 7.40 24.67
N VAL A 97 4.68 6.25 24.70
CA VAL A 97 3.27 6.11 24.34
C VAL A 97 2.42 7.13 25.08
N LEU A 98 2.60 7.23 26.40
CA LEU A 98 1.86 8.19 27.24
C LEU A 98 2.11 9.64 26.81
N ASP A 99 3.37 10.01 26.56
CA ASP A 99 3.73 11.38 26.18
C ASP A 99 3.13 11.76 24.82
N ASN A 100 3.09 10.82 23.87
CA ASN A 100 2.43 11.04 22.60
C ASN A 100 0.90 11.21 22.71
N ILE A 101 0.26 10.46 23.61
CA ILE A 101 -1.20 10.56 23.81
C ILE A 101 -1.59 11.91 24.40
N ILE A 102 -0.83 12.40 25.39
CA ILE A 102 -1.14 13.65 26.09
C ILE A 102 -0.59 14.90 25.39
N LEU A 103 0.24 14.75 24.38
CA LEU A 103 0.91 15.86 23.68
C LEU A 103 -0.10 16.92 23.20
N GLY A 104 0.07 18.16 23.67
CA GLY A 104 -0.80 19.30 23.36
C GLY A 104 -2.08 19.40 24.20
N VAL A 105 -2.28 18.48 25.17
CA VAL A 105 -3.38 18.51 26.17
C VAL A 105 -2.88 18.14 27.54
N GLU A 106 -1.63 18.45 27.81
CA GLU A 106 -0.95 18.10 29.06
C GLU A 106 -1.54 18.83 30.25
N THR A 107 -1.72 18.13 31.36
CA THR A 107 -2.09 18.73 32.64
C THR A 107 -0.84 19.15 33.36
N THR A 108 -0.74 20.45 33.69
CA THR A 108 0.38 21.01 34.47
C THR A 108 -0.08 21.56 35.81
N LYS A 109 0.78 21.46 36.81
CA LYS A 109 0.60 22.13 38.11
C LYS A 109 1.91 22.75 38.57
N GLY A 110 1.94 24.07 38.72
CA GLY A 110 3.16 24.79 39.10
C GLY A 110 4.29 24.67 38.06
N GLY A 111 3.97 24.53 36.76
CA GLY A 111 4.95 24.37 35.69
C GLY A 111 5.49 22.94 35.52
N LEU A 112 5.05 21.99 36.34
CA LEU A 112 5.42 20.57 36.21
C LEU A 112 4.29 19.75 35.59
N LEU A 113 4.64 18.84 34.67
CA LEU A 113 3.73 17.88 34.09
C LEU A 113 3.20 16.89 35.12
N LYS A 114 1.87 16.70 35.16
CA LYS A 114 1.22 15.67 35.97
C LYS A 114 0.73 14.52 35.09
N LYS A 115 1.50 13.45 35.08
CA LYS A 115 1.22 12.28 34.24
C LYS A 115 0.33 11.21 34.88
N ASP A 116 0.19 11.20 36.25
CA ASP A 116 -0.49 10.10 36.96
C ASP A 116 -1.98 9.97 36.56
N ALA A 117 -2.71 11.10 36.52
CA ALA A 117 -4.12 11.10 36.12
C ALA A 117 -4.29 10.74 34.64
N ALA A 118 -3.39 11.22 33.78
CA ALA A 118 -3.39 10.89 32.37
C ALA A 118 -3.12 9.40 32.15
N ARG A 119 -2.11 8.84 32.85
CA ARG A 119 -1.80 7.40 32.80
C ARG A 119 -3.03 6.58 33.19
N LYS A 120 -3.70 6.93 34.26
CA LYS A 120 -4.91 6.22 34.70
C LYS A 120 -5.99 6.25 33.63
N LYS A 121 -6.30 7.43 33.04
CA LYS A 121 -7.28 7.56 31.95
C LYS A 121 -6.86 6.75 30.71
N VAL A 122 -5.58 6.76 30.33
CA VAL A 122 -5.08 5.99 29.19
C VAL A 122 -5.24 4.48 29.43
N MET A 123 -4.91 3.99 30.64
CA MET A 123 -5.07 2.57 30.97
C MET A 123 -6.55 2.15 31.00
N GLU A 124 -7.44 2.98 31.55
CA GLU A 124 -8.90 2.74 31.52
C GLU A 124 -9.43 2.65 30.08
N LEU A 125 -8.99 3.54 29.17
CA LEU A 125 -9.36 3.49 27.76
C LEU A 125 -8.76 2.28 27.05
N SER A 126 -7.50 1.96 27.35
CA SER A 126 -6.80 0.78 26.80
C SER A 126 -7.54 -0.51 27.15
N GLU A 127 -7.92 -0.68 28.40
CA GLU A 127 -8.69 -1.85 28.87
C GLU A 127 -10.11 -1.88 28.26
N LYS A 128 -10.79 -0.75 28.28
CA LYS A 128 -12.19 -0.63 27.79
C LYS A 128 -12.32 -1.03 26.31
N TYR A 129 -11.35 -0.63 25.47
CA TYR A 129 -11.43 -0.85 24.02
C TYR A 129 -10.50 -1.97 23.51
N GLY A 130 -9.83 -2.70 24.41
CA GLY A 130 -8.91 -3.76 24.02
C GLY A 130 -7.64 -3.25 23.30
N LEU A 131 -7.30 -1.97 23.48
CA LEU A 131 -6.15 -1.31 22.86
C LEU A 131 -4.91 -1.43 23.76
N SER A 132 -4.44 -2.65 24.00
CA SER A 132 -3.31 -2.91 24.90
C SER A 132 -2.04 -2.19 24.45
N VAL A 133 -1.49 -1.33 25.32
CA VAL A 133 -0.23 -0.60 25.14
C VAL A 133 0.54 -0.52 26.45
N ASP A 134 1.87 -0.43 26.37
CA ASP A 134 2.71 -0.04 27.50
C ASP A 134 2.90 1.48 27.47
N PRO A 135 2.37 2.24 28.46
CA PRO A 135 2.48 3.69 28.49
C PRO A 135 3.93 4.24 28.53
N ASP A 136 4.87 3.43 29.00
CA ASP A 136 6.28 3.84 29.15
C ASP A 136 7.17 3.42 27.97
N ALA A 137 6.69 2.56 27.09
CA ALA A 137 7.42 2.15 25.90
C ALA A 137 7.66 3.34 24.96
N LEU A 138 8.85 3.43 24.36
CA LEU A 138 9.15 4.42 23.33
C LEU A 138 8.46 4.03 22.02
N ILE A 139 8.03 5.01 21.25
CA ILE A 139 7.36 4.75 19.95
C ILE A 139 8.31 4.05 18.97
N GLU A 140 9.60 4.35 18.98
CA GLU A 140 10.59 3.70 18.13
C GLU A 140 10.80 2.22 18.44
N ASP A 141 10.44 1.75 19.64
CA ASP A 141 10.64 0.38 20.11
C ASP A 141 9.39 -0.51 19.94
N ILE A 142 8.24 0.07 19.58
CA ILE A 142 6.98 -0.66 19.47
C ILE A 142 6.60 -0.97 18.02
N THR A 143 5.82 -2.04 17.85
CA THR A 143 5.35 -2.46 16.51
C THR A 143 4.39 -1.44 15.90
N VAL A 144 4.23 -1.50 14.57
CA VAL A 144 3.32 -0.63 13.82
C VAL A 144 1.88 -0.74 14.33
N GLY A 145 1.41 -1.96 14.66
CA GLY A 145 0.09 -2.17 15.27
C GLY A 145 -0.06 -1.47 16.62
N MET A 146 0.99 -1.47 17.45
CA MET A 146 0.99 -0.72 18.73
C MET A 146 1.02 0.80 18.50
N GLN A 147 1.72 1.28 17.48
CA GLN A 147 1.71 2.70 17.12
C GLN A 147 0.29 3.13 16.70
N GLN A 148 -0.42 2.31 15.96
CA GLN A 148 -1.81 2.57 15.59
C GLN A 148 -2.73 2.60 16.80
N ARG A 149 -2.62 1.64 17.72
CA ARG A 149 -3.38 1.64 18.98
C ARG A 149 -3.12 2.93 19.78
N THR A 150 -1.88 3.42 19.75
CA THR A 150 -1.49 4.70 20.38
C THR A 150 -2.20 5.90 19.72
N GLU A 151 -2.29 5.96 18.39
CA GLU A 151 -3.04 7.03 17.68
C GLU A 151 -4.54 6.97 17.97
N ILE A 152 -5.12 5.78 18.06
CA ILE A 152 -6.54 5.63 18.43
C ILE A 152 -6.76 6.09 19.87
N LEU A 153 -5.92 5.68 20.82
CA LEU A 153 -5.98 6.11 22.22
C LEU A 153 -5.82 7.62 22.36
N LYS A 154 -4.96 8.25 21.56
CA LYS A 154 -4.78 9.70 21.51
C LYS A 154 -6.07 10.43 21.12
N MET A 155 -6.81 9.94 20.12
CA MET A 155 -8.13 10.43 19.76
C MET A 155 -9.16 10.27 20.89
N LEU A 156 -9.21 9.07 21.48
CA LEU A 156 -10.16 8.73 22.53
C LEU A 156 -9.87 9.50 23.83
N TYR A 157 -8.59 9.74 24.16
CA TYR A 157 -8.17 10.52 25.31
C TYR A 157 -8.71 11.96 25.28
N ARG A 158 -8.87 12.53 24.07
CA ARG A 158 -9.42 13.87 23.81
C ARG A 158 -10.94 13.92 23.80
N ASP A 159 -11.62 12.80 24.07
CA ASP A 159 -13.08 12.65 24.11
C ASP A 159 -13.77 13.01 22.77
N ASN A 160 -13.08 12.84 21.64
CA ASN A 160 -13.65 13.11 20.31
C ASN A 160 -14.89 12.24 20.05
N GLU A 161 -15.91 12.84 19.42
CA GLU A 161 -17.18 12.17 19.08
C GLU A 161 -17.26 11.73 17.63
N SER A 162 -16.58 12.44 16.75
CA SER A 162 -16.49 12.14 15.32
C SER A 162 -15.05 11.74 15.00
N LEU A 163 -14.86 10.51 14.52
CA LEU A 163 -13.55 9.90 14.35
C LEU A 163 -13.28 9.67 12.86
N ILE A 164 -12.15 10.14 12.37
CA ILE A 164 -11.73 9.95 10.98
C ILE A 164 -10.58 8.94 10.97
N PHE A 165 -10.71 7.86 10.21
CA PHE A 165 -9.67 6.88 9.97
C PHE A 165 -9.24 6.94 8.50
N ASP A 166 -8.06 7.45 8.21
CA ASP A 166 -7.53 7.59 6.84
C ASP A 166 -6.57 6.44 6.52
N GLU A 167 -7.04 5.46 5.74
CA GLU A 167 -6.33 4.23 5.34
C GLU A 167 -5.64 3.49 6.50
N PRO A 168 -6.34 3.21 7.60
CA PRO A 168 -5.70 2.73 8.83
C PRO A 168 -5.18 1.29 8.74
N THR A 169 -5.48 0.55 7.68
CA THR A 169 -5.16 -0.87 7.52
C THR A 169 -3.97 -1.14 6.60
N ALA A 170 -3.33 -0.09 6.09
CA ALA A 170 -2.30 -0.21 5.05
C ALA A 170 -1.05 -1.04 5.46
N VAL A 171 -0.77 -1.11 6.75
CA VAL A 171 0.45 -1.72 7.32
C VAL A 171 0.15 -2.78 8.39
N LEU A 172 -1.12 -3.22 8.49
CA LEU A 172 -1.58 -4.17 9.50
C LEU A 172 -1.63 -5.60 8.97
N THR A 173 -1.45 -6.56 9.88
CA THR A 173 -1.73 -7.96 9.63
C THR A 173 -3.24 -8.21 9.49
N PRO A 174 -3.68 -9.30 8.85
CA PRO A 174 -5.11 -9.65 8.78
C PRO A 174 -5.79 -9.73 10.14
N GLN A 175 -5.09 -10.24 11.17
CA GLN A 175 -5.60 -10.33 12.53
C GLN A 175 -5.81 -8.94 13.14
N GLU A 176 -4.82 -8.04 12.99
CA GLU A 176 -4.92 -6.66 13.47
C GLU A 176 -6.01 -5.87 12.72
N ILE A 177 -6.24 -6.16 11.43
CA ILE A 177 -7.36 -5.59 10.66
C ILE A 177 -8.70 -6.01 11.28
N GLN A 178 -8.88 -7.29 11.61
CA GLN A 178 -10.10 -7.79 12.24
C GLN A 178 -10.33 -7.12 13.62
N GLU A 179 -9.30 -7.02 14.44
CA GLU A 179 -9.37 -6.32 15.73
C GLU A 179 -9.78 -4.85 15.54
N LEU A 180 -9.21 -4.16 14.55
CA LEU A 180 -9.57 -2.77 14.25
C LEU A 180 -11.03 -2.63 13.82
N MET A 181 -11.53 -3.54 12.96
CA MET A 181 -12.92 -3.54 12.52
C MET A 181 -13.88 -3.72 13.72
N GLU A 182 -13.54 -4.60 14.67
CA GLU A 182 -14.32 -4.79 15.90
C GLU A 182 -14.29 -3.55 16.81
N ILE A 183 -13.11 -2.92 16.97
CA ILE A 183 -12.97 -1.66 17.71
C ILE A 183 -13.87 -0.58 17.11
N MET A 184 -13.86 -0.41 15.78
CA MET A 184 -14.71 0.57 15.10
C MET A 184 -16.20 0.30 15.33
N LYS A 185 -16.66 -0.96 15.25
CA LYS A 185 -18.05 -1.35 15.55
C LYS A 185 -18.42 -1.02 16.99
N ASN A 186 -17.55 -1.32 17.94
CA ASN A 186 -17.78 -1.03 19.37
C ASN A 186 -17.89 0.48 19.62
N LEU A 187 -17.01 1.28 19.01
CA LEU A 187 -17.05 2.74 19.10
C LEU A 187 -18.34 3.32 18.50
N ALA A 188 -18.79 2.81 17.36
CA ALA A 188 -20.05 3.22 16.75
C ALA A 188 -21.26 2.82 17.61
N ALA A 189 -21.26 1.63 18.20
CA ALA A 189 -22.31 1.17 19.13
C ALA A 189 -22.38 2.03 20.39
N GLU A 190 -21.29 2.65 20.82
CA GLU A 190 -21.26 3.65 21.90
C GLU A 190 -21.68 5.07 21.45
N GLY A 191 -22.08 5.24 20.20
CA GLY A 191 -22.60 6.49 19.63
C GLY A 191 -21.52 7.39 19.00
N LYS A 192 -20.27 6.93 18.86
CA LYS A 192 -19.25 7.63 18.09
C LYS A 192 -19.61 7.56 16.59
N SER A 193 -19.39 8.63 15.86
CA SER A 193 -19.63 8.69 14.41
C SER A 193 -18.29 8.54 13.70
N ILE A 194 -18.18 7.58 12.79
CA ILE A 194 -16.90 7.19 12.19
C ILE A 194 -16.91 7.46 10.69
N LEU A 195 -15.90 8.19 10.20
CA LEU A 195 -15.62 8.34 8.79
C LEU A 195 -14.39 7.48 8.45
N PHE A 196 -14.60 6.44 7.68
CA PHE A 196 -13.60 5.42 7.36
C PHE A 196 -13.18 5.52 5.89
N ILE A 197 -11.92 5.86 5.65
CA ILE A 197 -11.37 6.01 4.32
C ILE A 197 -10.52 4.80 4.01
N THR A 198 -10.90 4.09 2.95
CA THR A 198 -10.14 2.95 2.43
C THR A 198 -10.44 2.76 0.95
N HIS A 199 -9.55 2.06 0.25
CA HIS A 199 -9.78 1.58 -1.11
C HIS A 199 -10.05 0.07 -1.14
N LYS A 200 -10.02 -0.61 0.03
CA LYS A 200 -10.24 -2.05 0.19
C LYS A 200 -11.73 -2.34 0.38
N LEU A 201 -12.37 -2.88 -0.65
CA LEU A 201 -13.82 -3.13 -0.66
C LEU A 201 -14.27 -4.12 0.41
N GLY A 202 -13.45 -5.16 0.69
CA GLY A 202 -13.75 -6.15 1.73
C GLY A 202 -13.90 -5.51 3.12
N GLU A 203 -13.05 -4.54 3.47
CA GLU A 203 -13.13 -3.82 4.74
C GLU A 203 -14.43 -2.99 4.83
N ILE A 204 -14.79 -2.30 3.73
CA ILE A 204 -16.04 -1.51 3.67
C ILE A 204 -17.27 -2.40 3.87
N MET A 205 -17.32 -3.53 3.15
CA MET A 205 -18.44 -4.48 3.25
C MET A 205 -18.60 -5.09 4.64
N GLN A 206 -17.49 -5.18 5.39
CA GLN A 206 -17.46 -5.79 6.71
C GLN A 206 -17.95 -4.85 7.82
N VAL A 207 -17.66 -3.54 7.73
CA VAL A 207 -17.79 -2.64 8.88
C VAL A 207 -18.71 -1.44 8.63
N ALA A 208 -18.83 -0.96 7.38
CA ALA A 208 -19.54 0.28 7.11
C ALA A 208 -21.07 0.07 7.03
N ASP A 209 -21.82 1.11 7.42
CA ASP A 209 -23.26 1.19 7.22
C ASP A 209 -23.60 1.76 5.84
N ARG A 210 -22.91 2.84 5.46
CA ARG A 210 -23.04 3.51 4.16
C ARG A 210 -21.67 3.80 3.55
N CYS A 211 -21.64 3.96 2.25
CA CYS A 211 -20.44 4.30 1.50
C CYS A 211 -20.72 5.43 0.51
N SER A 212 -19.92 6.51 0.61
CA SER A 212 -19.85 7.57 -0.40
C SER A 212 -18.69 7.33 -1.33
N VAL A 213 -18.91 7.47 -2.64
CA VAL A 213 -17.90 7.24 -3.66
C VAL A 213 -17.46 8.54 -4.29
N LEU A 214 -16.14 8.77 -4.31
CA LEU A 214 -15.49 9.87 -5.05
C LEU A 214 -14.77 9.35 -6.27
N ARG A 215 -14.84 10.09 -7.38
CA ARG A 215 -14.09 9.79 -8.59
C ARG A 215 -13.63 11.07 -9.27
N LYS A 216 -12.31 11.22 -9.44
CA LYS A 216 -11.67 12.38 -10.10
C LYS A 216 -12.14 13.72 -9.52
N GLY A 217 -12.17 13.84 -8.21
CA GLY A 217 -12.58 15.05 -7.50
C GLY A 217 -14.08 15.28 -7.43
N LYS A 218 -14.93 14.37 -7.90
CA LYS A 218 -16.39 14.52 -7.94
C LYS A 218 -17.07 13.48 -7.06
N TYR A 219 -18.18 13.88 -6.46
CA TYR A 219 -19.09 12.97 -5.76
C TYR A 219 -19.93 12.17 -6.76
N ILE A 220 -19.92 10.84 -6.64
CA ILE A 220 -20.65 9.94 -7.52
C ILE A 220 -21.98 9.50 -6.91
N GLY A 221 -22.00 9.30 -5.59
CA GLY A 221 -23.21 8.91 -4.86
C GLY A 221 -22.87 8.29 -3.51
N THR A 222 -23.91 8.09 -2.70
CA THR A 222 -23.86 7.35 -1.44
C THR A 222 -24.81 6.15 -1.54
N VAL A 223 -24.37 4.99 -1.07
CA VAL A 223 -25.15 3.76 -1.04
C VAL A 223 -25.14 3.16 0.36
N ASP A 224 -26.23 2.49 0.73
CA ASP A 224 -26.27 1.64 1.92
C ASP A 224 -25.53 0.32 1.63
N ILE A 225 -24.67 -0.12 2.54
CA ILE A 225 -23.85 -1.32 2.32
C ILE A 225 -24.72 -2.58 2.19
N LYS A 226 -25.81 -2.68 2.93
CA LYS A 226 -26.75 -3.80 2.84
C LYS A 226 -27.40 -3.96 1.45
N ASP A 227 -27.45 -2.89 0.63
CA ASP A 227 -28.14 -2.84 -0.66
C ASP A 227 -27.16 -2.82 -1.85
N THR A 228 -25.86 -3.01 -1.60
CA THR A 228 -24.79 -2.95 -2.60
C THR A 228 -23.92 -4.21 -2.60
N THR A 229 -23.00 -4.29 -3.57
CA THR A 229 -21.99 -5.37 -3.67
C THR A 229 -20.63 -4.77 -3.97
N PRO A 230 -19.51 -5.51 -3.72
CA PRO A 230 -18.17 -5.05 -4.08
C PRO A 230 -18.04 -4.63 -5.54
N GLU A 231 -18.70 -5.37 -6.46
CA GLU A 231 -18.66 -5.10 -7.90
C GLU A 231 -19.34 -3.76 -8.23
N LYS A 232 -20.51 -3.47 -7.59
CA LYS A 232 -21.19 -2.19 -7.77
C LYS A 232 -20.37 -1.01 -7.24
N LEU A 233 -19.78 -1.16 -6.05
CA LEU A 233 -18.91 -0.14 -5.46
C LEU A 233 -17.69 0.11 -6.36
N SER A 234 -17.08 -0.94 -6.88
CA SER A 234 -15.98 -0.86 -7.83
C SER A 234 -16.38 -0.15 -9.13
N ALA A 235 -17.52 -0.51 -9.70
CA ALA A 235 -18.04 0.12 -10.91
C ALA A 235 -18.28 1.63 -10.71
N MET A 236 -18.82 2.03 -9.55
CA MET A 236 -18.96 3.45 -9.18
C MET A 236 -17.61 4.16 -9.07
N MET A 237 -16.61 3.50 -8.47
CA MET A 237 -15.27 4.04 -8.24
C MET A 237 -14.50 4.25 -9.54
N VAL A 238 -14.48 3.23 -10.41
CA VAL A 238 -13.70 3.22 -11.66
C VAL A 238 -14.48 3.83 -12.83
N GLY A 239 -15.83 3.70 -12.81
CA GLY A 239 -16.73 4.19 -13.87
C GLY A 239 -16.93 3.20 -15.01
N ARG A 240 -16.54 1.95 -14.84
CA ARG A 240 -16.79 0.79 -15.68
C ARG A 240 -16.84 -0.46 -14.81
N ASP A 241 -17.37 -1.53 -15.34
CA ASP A 241 -17.28 -2.82 -14.67
C ASP A 241 -15.82 -3.26 -14.54
N VAL A 242 -15.47 -3.76 -13.35
CA VAL A 242 -14.13 -4.26 -13.03
C VAL A 242 -14.26 -5.71 -12.60
N ASN A 243 -13.41 -6.55 -13.15
CA ASN A 243 -13.30 -7.94 -12.71
C ASN A 243 -12.09 -8.07 -11.78
N PHE A 244 -12.33 -8.34 -10.49
CA PHE A 244 -11.28 -8.57 -9.50
C PHE A 244 -10.66 -9.96 -9.61
N VAL A 245 -11.40 -10.90 -10.18
CA VAL A 245 -10.89 -12.24 -10.40
C VAL A 245 -10.02 -12.23 -11.66
N VAL A 246 -8.76 -12.54 -11.49
CA VAL A 246 -7.84 -12.68 -12.62
C VAL A 246 -8.12 -14.01 -13.30
N GLU A 247 -8.77 -13.94 -14.48
CA GLU A 247 -8.93 -15.15 -15.29
C GLU A 247 -7.57 -15.66 -15.75
N LYS A 248 -7.16 -16.80 -15.22
CA LYS A 248 -5.91 -17.47 -15.59
C LYS A 248 -6.12 -18.95 -15.84
N LYS A 249 -5.43 -19.47 -16.85
CA LYS A 249 -5.40 -20.91 -17.10
C LYS A 249 -4.61 -21.61 -15.99
N PRO A 250 -4.83 -22.92 -15.75
CA PRO A 250 -3.95 -23.67 -14.86
C PRO A 250 -2.49 -23.53 -15.30
N ALA A 251 -1.60 -23.28 -14.33
CA ALA A 251 -0.17 -23.21 -14.60
C ALA A 251 0.34 -24.52 -15.23
N LYS A 252 1.32 -24.41 -16.10
CA LYS A 252 2.06 -25.54 -16.66
C LYS A 252 3.55 -25.34 -16.41
N PRO A 253 4.02 -25.60 -15.17
CA PRO A 253 5.41 -25.40 -14.82
C PRO A 253 6.32 -26.24 -15.76
N GLY A 254 7.29 -25.56 -16.37
CA GLY A 254 8.28 -26.16 -17.24
C GLY A 254 9.62 -26.32 -16.54
N GLU A 255 10.72 -26.05 -17.25
CA GLU A 255 12.08 -26.11 -16.70
C GLU A 255 12.29 -25.01 -15.64
N VAL A 256 13.23 -25.23 -14.73
CA VAL A 256 13.65 -24.26 -13.71
C VAL A 256 14.35 -23.10 -14.41
N VAL A 257 13.83 -21.89 -14.24
CA VAL A 257 14.44 -20.64 -14.73
C VAL A 257 15.29 -19.96 -13.67
N LEU A 258 14.90 -20.05 -12.40
CA LEU A 258 15.64 -19.54 -11.26
C LEU A 258 15.76 -20.63 -10.20
N ASP A 259 16.97 -20.84 -9.71
CA ASP A 259 17.28 -21.72 -8.60
C ASP A 259 18.14 -21.00 -7.58
N ILE A 260 17.67 -20.91 -6.37
CA ILE A 260 18.33 -20.27 -5.23
C ILE A 260 18.58 -21.32 -4.16
N GLU A 261 19.85 -21.48 -3.76
CA GLU A 261 20.30 -22.43 -2.76
C GLU A 261 20.94 -21.68 -1.58
N GLY A 262 20.34 -21.77 -0.39
CA GLY A 262 20.92 -21.30 0.87
C GLY A 262 21.25 -19.80 0.92
N MET A 263 20.50 -18.97 0.22
CA MET A 263 20.76 -17.54 0.12
C MET A 263 20.68 -16.86 1.47
N THR A 264 21.74 -16.15 1.84
CA THR A 264 21.86 -15.39 3.08
C THR A 264 22.36 -13.99 2.77
N VAL A 265 21.64 -12.97 3.28
CA VAL A 265 21.97 -11.54 3.14
C VAL A 265 22.09 -10.91 4.53
N ALA A 266 23.15 -10.14 4.77
CA ALA A 266 23.36 -9.46 6.04
C ALA A 266 22.35 -8.31 6.22
N SER A 267 21.88 -8.09 7.45
CA SER A 267 21.12 -6.87 7.76
C SER A 267 22.06 -5.66 7.90
N LYS A 268 21.61 -4.50 7.45
CA LYS A 268 22.31 -3.21 7.65
C LYS A 268 22.00 -2.58 9.02
N HIS A 269 20.90 -2.97 9.63
CA HIS A 269 20.37 -2.33 10.85
C HIS A 269 20.55 -3.20 12.10
N HIS A 270 20.63 -4.50 11.95
CA HIS A 270 20.71 -5.47 13.05
C HIS A 270 21.92 -6.39 12.91
N LYS A 271 22.32 -7.05 14.03
CA LYS A 271 23.43 -8.03 14.03
C LYS A 271 23.07 -9.34 13.33
N ASN A 272 21.77 -9.61 13.16
CA ASN A 272 21.25 -10.82 12.51
C ASN A 272 21.27 -10.66 10.98
N ASN A 273 21.10 -11.77 10.25
CA ASN A 273 20.89 -11.73 8.81
C ASN A 273 19.47 -11.20 8.51
N ALA A 274 19.33 -10.42 7.45
CA ALA A 274 18.02 -9.99 6.95
C ALA A 274 17.35 -11.10 6.13
N VAL A 275 18.15 -11.95 5.46
CA VAL A 275 17.70 -13.17 4.78
C VAL A 275 18.58 -14.30 5.29
N ASN A 276 17.99 -15.41 5.69
CA ASN A 276 18.67 -16.49 6.36
C ASN A 276 18.39 -17.84 5.69
N ASN A 277 19.38 -18.36 4.95
CA ASN A 277 19.37 -19.69 4.33
C ASN A 277 18.13 -19.98 3.46
N VAL A 278 17.69 -18.99 2.65
CA VAL A 278 16.52 -19.13 1.78
C VAL A 278 16.88 -19.94 0.54
N SER A 279 16.06 -20.97 0.28
CA SER A 279 16.13 -21.79 -0.93
C SER A 279 14.75 -21.81 -1.60
N LEU A 280 14.71 -21.58 -2.91
CA LEU A 280 13.50 -21.66 -3.71
C LEU A 280 13.83 -21.85 -5.20
N GLN A 281 12.85 -22.34 -5.94
CA GLN A 281 12.92 -22.45 -7.39
C GLN A 281 11.72 -21.73 -8.04
N VAL A 282 11.95 -21.15 -9.22
CA VAL A 282 10.89 -20.63 -10.09
C VAL A 282 10.98 -21.34 -11.43
N HIS A 283 9.85 -21.88 -11.90
CA HIS A 283 9.78 -22.58 -13.18
C HIS A 283 9.23 -21.67 -14.28
N ARG A 284 9.53 -22.01 -15.51
CA ARG A 284 8.87 -21.38 -16.67
C ARG A 284 7.38 -21.65 -16.61
N GLY A 285 6.56 -20.65 -16.91
CA GLY A 285 5.09 -20.80 -16.95
C GLY A 285 4.44 -20.87 -15.58
N GLU A 286 5.11 -20.39 -14.50
CA GLU A 286 4.51 -20.21 -13.18
C GLU A 286 4.73 -18.82 -12.61
N ILE A 287 3.83 -18.41 -11.72
CA ILE A 287 3.98 -17.26 -10.83
C ILE A 287 4.19 -17.79 -9.42
N VAL A 288 5.42 -17.65 -8.90
CA VAL A 288 5.74 -17.90 -7.50
C VAL A 288 5.67 -16.59 -6.74
N CYS A 289 4.89 -16.55 -5.67
CA CYS A 289 4.78 -15.38 -4.82
C CYS A 289 5.50 -15.58 -3.50
N ILE A 290 6.32 -14.60 -3.10
CA ILE A 290 6.79 -14.45 -1.72
C ILE A 290 5.83 -13.49 -1.01
N ALA A 291 5.01 -14.03 -0.13
CA ALA A 291 4.09 -13.30 0.74
C ALA A 291 4.75 -13.04 2.11
N GLY A 292 4.36 -11.96 2.78
CA GLY A 292 4.86 -11.62 4.12
C GLY A 292 4.40 -10.25 4.56
N ILE A 293 4.83 -9.81 5.73
CA ILE A 293 4.61 -8.46 6.25
C ILE A 293 5.86 -7.63 5.97
N ASP A 294 5.70 -6.32 5.82
CA ASP A 294 6.83 -5.40 5.60
C ASP A 294 7.91 -5.56 6.69
N GLY A 295 9.17 -5.54 6.27
CA GLY A 295 10.32 -5.70 7.17
C GLY A 295 10.76 -7.14 7.46
N ASN A 296 10.14 -8.16 6.86
CA ASN A 296 10.50 -9.57 7.04
C ASN A 296 11.64 -10.08 6.12
N GLY A 297 12.37 -9.17 5.43
CA GLY A 297 13.54 -9.53 4.63
C GLY A 297 13.27 -9.62 3.12
N GLN A 298 12.04 -9.38 2.65
CA GLN A 298 11.70 -9.45 1.22
C GLN A 298 12.53 -8.48 0.38
N THR A 299 12.72 -7.25 0.85
CA THR A 299 13.50 -6.22 0.16
C THR A 299 14.96 -6.65 0.03
N GLU A 300 15.58 -7.14 1.10
CA GLU A 300 16.96 -7.61 1.11
C GLU A 300 17.13 -8.87 0.26
N PHE A 301 16.13 -9.74 0.25
CA PHE A 301 16.10 -10.90 -0.65
C PHE A 301 16.16 -10.46 -2.11
N VAL A 302 15.31 -9.52 -2.51
CA VAL A 302 15.31 -9.00 -3.90
C VAL A 302 16.61 -8.26 -4.22
N TYR A 303 17.18 -7.51 -3.27
CA TYR A 303 18.45 -6.83 -3.48
C TYR A 303 19.61 -7.82 -3.67
N GLY A 304 19.66 -8.90 -2.90
CA GLY A 304 20.61 -9.98 -3.12
C GLY A 304 20.41 -10.65 -4.48
N LEU A 305 19.18 -10.99 -4.84
CA LEU A 305 18.84 -11.61 -6.12
C LEU A 305 19.17 -10.71 -7.32
N SER A 306 18.94 -9.41 -7.22
CA SER A 306 19.24 -8.44 -8.29
C SER A 306 20.71 -7.99 -8.32
N GLY A 307 21.50 -8.30 -7.28
CA GLY A 307 22.91 -7.90 -7.14
C GLY A 307 23.10 -6.46 -6.63
N LEU A 308 22.06 -5.86 -6.04
CA LEU A 308 22.13 -4.58 -5.34
C LEU A 308 22.81 -4.71 -3.98
N GLU A 309 22.71 -5.88 -3.34
CA GLU A 309 23.39 -6.24 -2.10
C GLU A 309 24.22 -7.52 -2.31
N PRO A 310 25.41 -7.62 -1.72
CA PRO A 310 26.21 -8.85 -1.79
C PRO A 310 25.59 -9.96 -0.95
N LEU A 311 25.73 -11.20 -1.39
CA LEU A 311 25.37 -12.36 -0.59
C LEU A 311 26.45 -12.60 0.48
N LYS A 312 26.03 -13.02 1.67
CA LYS A 312 26.92 -13.54 2.71
C LYS A 312 27.25 -15.02 2.43
N SER A 313 26.28 -15.78 1.90
CA SER A 313 26.43 -17.16 1.46
C SER A 313 25.26 -17.54 0.54
N GLY A 314 25.37 -18.67 -0.09
CA GLY A 314 24.36 -19.22 -1.00
C GLY A 314 24.77 -19.11 -2.46
N LYS A 315 23.91 -19.67 -3.33
CA LYS A 315 24.12 -19.69 -4.77
C LYS A 315 22.85 -19.31 -5.51
N ILE A 316 22.99 -18.57 -6.60
CA ILE A 316 21.88 -18.21 -7.49
C ILE A 316 22.21 -18.68 -8.89
N THR A 317 21.35 -19.53 -9.44
CA THR A 317 21.46 -20.05 -10.80
C THR A 317 20.25 -19.58 -11.62
N MET A 318 20.47 -19.02 -12.81
CA MET A 318 19.43 -18.63 -13.74
C MET A 318 19.65 -19.29 -15.11
N ASN A 319 18.66 -20.02 -15.63
CA ASN A 319 18.76 -20.82 -16.84
C ASN A 319 19.99 -21.77 -16.86
N GLY A 320 20.36 -22.32 -15.69
CA GLY A 320 21.53 -23.20 -15.53
C GLY A 320 22.88 -22.47 -15.43
N GLU A 321 22.91 -21.13 -15.52
CA GLU A 321 24.14 -20.32 -15.36
C GLU A 321 24.21 -19.75 -13.94
N ASP A 322 25.36 -19.86 -13.30
CA ASP A 322 25.62 -19.26 -11.99
C ASP A 322 25.76 -17.73 -12.13
N ILE A 323 24.82 -17.00 -11.52
CA ILE A 323 24.78 -15.54 -11.55
C ILE A 323 25.17 -14.89 -10.22
N THR A 324 25.61 -15.69 -9.24
CA THR A 324 25.86 -15.25 -7.84
C THR A 324 26.78 -14.01 -7.79
N GLU A 325 27.88 -14.02 -8.51
CA GLU A 325 28.85 -12.93 -8.54
C GLU A 325 28.72 -12.01 -9.77
N MET A 326 27.67 -12.18 -10.58
CA MET A 326 27.46 -11.35 -11.75
C MET A 326 27.07 -9.93 -11.38
N SER A 327 27.63 -8.96 -12.11
CA SER A 327 27.22 -7.56 -11.98
C SER A 327 25.75 -7.36 -12.38
N ILE A 328 25.09 -6.34 -11.85
CA ILE A 328 23.70 -5.97 -12.16
C ILE A 328 23.45 -5.94 -13.67
N ARG A 329 24.34 -5.30 -14.44
CA ARG A 329 24.21 -5.25 -15.91
C ARG A 329 24.21 -6.65 -16.55
N LYS A 330 25.09 -7.53 -16.10
CA LYS A 330 25.13 -8.91 -16.63
C LYS A 330 23.84 -9.65 -16.30
N ARG A 331 23.34 -9.59 -15.07
CA ARG A 331 22.05 -10.19 -14.69
C ARG A 331 20.90 -9.68 -15.56
N LEU A 332 20.81 -8.37 -15.80
CA LEU A 332 19.80 -7.77 -16.68
C LEU A 332 19.92 -8.23 -18.14
N THR A 333 21.14 -8.36 -18.67
CA THR A 333 21.35 -8.80 -20.05
C THR A 333 21.23 -10.32 -20.24
N SER A 334 21.29 -11.11 -19.16
CA SER A 334 21.03 -12.56 -19.19
C SER A 334 19.53 -12.91 -19.15
N GLY A 335 18.64 -11.91 -19.19
CA GLY A 335 17.19 -12.13 -19.28
C GLY A 335 16.43 -11.94 -17.97
N MET A 336 17.03 -11.28 -16.97
CA MET A 336 16.34 -10.85 -15.76
C MET A 336 15.71 -9.47 -15.97
N SER A 337 14.44 -9.30 -15.58
CA SER A 337 13.78 -8.00 -15.46
C SER A 337 13.27 -7.79 -14.05
N HIS A 338 13.27 -6.54 -13.58
CA HIS A 338 12.89 -6.20 -12.23
C HIS A 338 11.98 -4.97 -12.19
N ILE A 339 10.73 -5.18 -11.74
CA ILE A 339 9.79 -4.12 -11.38
C ILE A 339 10.00 -3.86 -9.88
N PRO A 340 10.61 -2.71 -9.50
CA PRO A 340 10.98 -2.45 -8.12
C PRO A 340 9.79 -2.01 -7.27
N GLU A 341 9.90 -2.23 -5.96
CA GLU A 341 8.93 -1.82 -4.95
C GLU A 341 8.71 -0.30 -4.95
N ASP A 342 9.79 0.47 -4.88
CA ASP A 342 9.73 1.93 -4.92
C ASP A 342 10.06 2.46 -6.32
N ARG A 343 9.00 2.89 -7.02
CA ARG A 343 9.09 3.44 -8.39
C ARG A 343 9.88 4.74 -8.48
N HIS A 344 9.95 5.52 -7.39
CA HIS A 344 10.65 6.81 -7.35
C HIS A 344 12.13 6.66 -6.99
N LYS A 345 12.46 5.71 -6.12
CA LYS A 345 13.83 5.47 -5.68
C LYS A 345 14.61 4.59 -6.65
N HIS A 346 13.95 3.55 -7.20
CA HIS A 346 14.60 2.52 -8.00
C HIS A 346 14.00 2.32 -9.40
N GLY A 347 12.77 2.83 -9.65
CA GLY A 347 12.06 2.60 -10.89
C GLY A 347 12.36 3.63 -11.97
N LEU A 348 12.28 4.92 -11.64
CA LEU A 348 12.36 6.04 -12.58
C LEU A 348 13.29 7.14 -12.08
N VAL A 349 13.96 7.81 -12.99
CA VAL A 349 14.58 9.11 -12.74
C VAL A 349 13.54 10.19 -13.01
N LEU A 350 12.98 10.75 -11.94
CA LEU A 350 11.78 11.60 -12.01
C LEU A 350 11.94 12.83 -12.89
N ASP A 351 13.13 13.43 -12.95
CA ASP A 351 13.41 14.64 -13.75
C ASP A 351 13.73 14.34 -15.21
N TYR A 352 13.92 13.05 -15.56
CA TYR A 352 14.13 12.62 -16.94
C TYR A 352 12.80 12.52 -17.70
N SER A 353 12.91 12.63 -19.03
CA SER A 353 11.78 12.35 -19.92
C SER A 353 11.37 10.87 -19.85
N LEU A 354 10.15 10.57 -20.29
CA LEU A 354 9.68 9.21 -20.39
C LEU A 354 10.56 8.39 -21.37
N GLU A 355 10.96 8.96 -22.50
CA GLU A 355 11.85 8.30 -23.45
C GLU A 355 13.21 7.94 -22.87
N ASP A 356 13.80 8.82 -22.04
CA ASP A 356 15.08 8.54 -21.38
C ASP A 356 14.92 7.45 -20.31
N ASN A 357 13.83 7.46 -19.56
CA ASN A 357 13.51 6.41 -18.58
C ASN A 357 13.28 5.04 -19.23
N ILE A 358 12.62 5.00 -20.37
CA ILE A 358 12.32 3.75 -21.10
C ILE A 358 13.61 3.07 -21.59
N VAL A 359 14.61 3.83 -22.01
CA VAL A 359 15.88 3.24 -22.50
C VAL A 359 16.97 3.19 -21.44
N LEU A 360 16.70 3.62 -20.21
CA LEU A 360 17.71 3.80 -19.14
C LEU A 360 18.60 2.57 -18.91
N GLN A 361 18.04 1.38 -19.03
CA GLN A 361 18.76 0.11 -18.82
C GLN A 361 19.33 -0.49 -20.10
N ARG A 362 19.02 0.11 -21.29
CA ARG A 362 19.36 -0.41 -22.61
C ARG A 362 20.07 0.61 -23.49
N TYR A 363 20.35 1.81 -23.00
CA TYR A 363 20.92 2.93 -23.77
C TYR A 363 22.20 2.53 -24.54
N PHE A 364 22.96 1.56 -24.03
CA PHE A 364 24.21 1.08 -24.61
C PHE A 364 24.01 0.13 -25.79
N GLU A 365 22.80 -0.35 -26.05
CA GLU A 365 22.52 -1.26 -27.16
C GLU A 365 22.72 -0.54 -28.51
N PRO A 366 23.19 -1.28 -29.56
CA PRO A 366 23.42 -0.72 -30.90
C PRO A 366 22.20 -0.04 -31.52
N GLN A 367 20.99 -0.42 -31.07
CA GLN A 367 19.75 0.21 -31.49
C GLN A 367 19.69 1.68 -31.03
N PHE A 368 20.16 1.99 -29.81
CA PHE A 368 20.02 3.29 -29.17
C PHE A 368 21.30 4.12 -29.15
N THR A 369 22.45 3.50 -29.39
CA THR A 369 23.75 4.16 -29.36
C THR A 369 24.55 3.83 -30.62
N ASN A 370 25.25 4.81 -31.20
CA ASN A 370 26.12 4.58 -32.30
C ASN A 370 27.51 4.08 -31.82
N LYS A 371 28.37 3.67 -32.78
CA LYS A 371 29.74 3.17 -32.49
C LYS A 371 30.66 4.15 -31.77
N PHE A 372 30.32 5.44 -31.74
CA PHE A 372 31.06 6.50 -31.05
C PHE A 372 30.47 6.86 -29.66
N GLY A 373 29.42 6.12 -29.19
CA GLY A 373 28.78 6.35 -27.90
C GLY A 373 27.69 7.43 -27.90
N PHE A 374 27.33 8.03 -29.04
CA PHE A 374 26.28 9.03 -29.11
C PHE A 374 24.89 8.37 -29.20
N LEU A 375 23.94 8.88 -28.41
CA LEU A 375 22.57 8.40 -28.37
C LEU A 375 21.81 8.76 -29.67
N LYS A 376 21.11 7.78 -30.23
CA LYS A 376 20.26 7.92 -31.41
C LYS A 376 18.87 8.43 -30.99
N ARG A 377 18.74 9.72 -30.69
CA ARG A 377 17.52 10.33 -30.12
C ARG A 377 16.23 10.03 -30.93
N LYS A 378 16.33 9.97 -32.26
CA LYS A 378 15.18 9.65 -33.12
C LYS A 378 14.68 8.21 -32.88
N GLU A 379 15.60 7.25 -32.77
CA GLU A 379 15.27 5.84 -32.53
C GLU A 379 14.74 5.65 -31.11
N ILE A 380 15.31 6.31 -30.12
CA ILE A 380 14.83 6.32 -28.74
C ILE A 380 13.39 6.85 -28.68
N ARG A 381 13.10 7.97 -29.34
CA ARG A 381 11.75 8.55 -29.39
C ARG A 381 10.75 7.63 -30.07
N LYS A 382 11.14 7.02 -31.20
CA LYS A 382 10.29 6.05 -31.92
C LYS A 382 9.96 4.84 -31.04
N TYR A 383 10.98 4.31 -30.38
CA TYR A 383 10.84 3.18 -29.46
C TYR A 383 9.93 3.52 -28.28
N ALA A 384 10.15 4.67 -27.64
CA ALA A 384 9.34 5.10 -26.52
C ALA A 384 7.87 5.34 -26.90
N ASN A 385 7.60 5.97 -28.05
CA ASN A 385 6.23 6.17 -28.53
C ASN A 385 5.52 4.84 -28.78
N ARG A 386 6.21 3.82 -29.33
CA ARG A 386 5.64 2.49 -29.50
C ARG A 386 5.23 1.88 -28.16
N LEU A 387 6.07 1.96 -27.13
CA LEU A 387 5.74 1.43 -25.80
C LEU A 387 4.62 2.23 -25.13
N ILE A 388 4.61 3.54 -25.25
CA ILE A 388 3.55 4.41 -24.75
C ILE A 388 2.19 3.97 -25.30
N GLU A 389 2.11 3.72 -26.60
CA GLU A 389 0.88 3.26 -27.27
C GLU A 389 0.52 1.83 -26.86
N GLN A 390 1.48 0.90 -26.95
CA GLN A 390 1.27 -0.52 -26.69
C GLN A 390 0.81 -0.81 -25.25
N TYR A 391 1.32 -0.05 -24.27
CA TYR A 391 1.03 -0.25 -22.85
C TYR A 391 0.05 0.79 -22.27
N ASP A 392 -0.62 1.57 -23.11
CA ASP A 392 -1.57 2.63 -22.70
C ASP A 392 -0.99 3.53 -21.59
N VAL A 393 0.22 4.03 -21.79
CA VAL A 393 0.87 4.97 -20.88
C VAL A 393 0.38 6.37 -21.19
N ARG A 394 -0.40 6.95 -20.30
CA ARG A 394 -0.92 8.31 -20.49
C ARG A 394 0.07 9.36 -20.00
N SER A 395 0.49 10.23 -20.89
CA SER A 395 1.46 11.29 -20.64
C SER A 395 1.04 12.58 -21.35
N GLY A 396 1.23 13.74 -20.69
CA GLY A 396 0.72 15.02 -21.22
C GLY A 396 1.36 15.48 -22.52
N GLN A 397 2.63 15.11 -22.75
CA GLN A 397 3.43 15.53 -23.93
C GLN A 397 4.09 14.32 -24.63
N GLY A 398 3.49 13.11 -24.52
CA GLY A 398 4.07 11.90 -25.09
C GLY A 398 5.44 11.54 -24.48
N ALA A 399 6.36 11.07 -25.31
CA ALA A 399 7.67 10.57 -24.88
C ALA A 399 8.56 11.62 -24.17
N ILE A 400 8.33 12.91 -24.37
CA ILE A 400 9.11 13.99 -23.74
C ILE A 400 8.58 14.41 -22.36
N THR A 401 7.45 13.86 -21.93
CA THR A 401 6.89 14.14 -20.61
C THR A 401 7.88 13.77 -19.52
N LYS A 402 8.13 14.65 -18.56
CA LYS A 402 8.92 14.32 -17.36
C LYS A 402 8.17 13.32 -16.49
N ALA A 403 8.86 12.27 -16.03
CA ALA A 403 8.26 11.22 -15.22
C ALA A 403 7.57 11.76 -13.95
N ARG A 404 8.12 12.81 -13.34
CA ARG A 404 7.57 13.49 -12.15
C ARG A 404 6.13 14.01 -12.35
N SER A 405 5.79 14.42 -13.57
CA SER A 405 4.45 15.00 -13.87
C SER A 405 3.37 13.96 -14.18
N MET A 406 3.72 12.66 -14.15
CA MET A 406 2.80 11.57 -14.44
C MET A 406 2.14 11.05 -13.16
N SER A 407 0.92 10.51 -13.28
CA SER A 407 0.28 9.81 -12.16
C SER A 407 1.02 8.50 -11.82
N GLY A 408 0.91 8.04 -10.57
CA GLY A 408 1.56 6.81 -10.11
C GLY A 408 1.23 5.59 -10.98
N GLY A 409 -0.03 5.43 -11.41
CA GLY A 409 -0.43 4.34 -12.31
C GLY A 409 0.25 4.41 -13.68
N ASN A 410 0.43 5.61 -14.26
CA ASN A 410 1.13 5.76 -15.53
C ASN A 410 2.65 5.62 -15.39
N GLN A 411 3.23 6.04 -14.26
CA GLN A 411 4.63 5.76 -13.93
C GLN A 411 4.87 4.24 -13.87
N GLN A 412 3.98 3.51 -13.21
CA GLN A 412 4.08 2.06 -13.09
C GLN A 412 3.90 1.35 -14.43
N LYS A 413 2.94 1.77 -15.26
CA LYS A 413 2.78 1.28 -16.63
C LYS A 413 4.05 1.48 -17.47
N ALA A 414 4.74 2.62 -17.31
CA ALA A 414 5.99 2.89 -18.00
C ALA A 414 7.13 1.95 -17.56
N ILE A 415 7.22 1.67 -16.24
CA ILE A 415 8.18 0.69 -15.72
C ILE A 415 7.88 -0.70 -16.28
N ILE A 416 6.62 -1.13 -16.20
CA ILE A 416 6.17 -2.44 -16.71
C ILE A 416 6.46 -2.56 -18.22
N ALA A 417 6.13 -1.53 -19.01
CA ALA A 417 6.42 -1.49 -20.43
C ALA A 417 7.92 -1.70 -20.71
N ARG A 418 8.78 -0.99 -19.98
CA ARG A 418 10.25 -1.11 -20.08
C ARG A 418 10.72 -2.52 -19.71
N GLU A 419 10.21 -3.09 -18.63
CA GLU A 419 10.68 -4.37 -18.12
C GLU A 419 10.18 -5.56 -18.97
N ILE A 420 8.94 -5.51 -19.42
CA ILE A 420 8.34 -6.61 -20.23
C ILE A 420 8.82 -6.57 -21.68
N ASP A 421 9.02 -5.39 -22.29
CA ASP A 421 9.47 -5.29 -23.69
C ASP A 421 10.91 -5.81 -23.91
N LYS A 422 11.68 -6.00 -22.84
CA LYS A 422 12.96 -6.70 -22.88
C LYS A 422 12.82 -8.20 -23.17
N ASN A 423 11.60 -8.73 -23.15
CA ASN A 423 11.28 -10.15 -23.26
C ASN A 423 12.07 -11.02 -22.29
N PRO A 424 11.94 -10.77 -20.97
CA PRO A 424 12.74 -11.46 -19.96
C PRO A 424 12.43 -12.96 -19.91
N GLU A 425 13.40 -13.73 -19.43
CA GLU A 425 13.19 -15.13 -19.03
C GLU A 425 12.63 -15.23 -17.63
N LEU A 426 13.08 -14.31 -16.75
CA LEU A 426 12.62 -14.14 -15.37
C LEU A 426 12.16 -12.71 -15.15
N LEU A 427 10.90 -12.53 -14.74
CA LEU A 427 10.34 -11.26 -14.31
C LEU A 427 10.18 -11.25 -12.79
N ILE A 428 10.93 -10.38 -12.11
CA ILE A 428 10.77 -10.10 -10.69
C ILE A 428 9.84 -8.91 -10.55
N ALA A 429 8.72 -9.06 -9.84
CA ALA A 429 7.76 -8.00 -9.61
C ALA A 429 7.56 -7.80 -8.09
N VAL A 430 8.03 -6.65 -7.57
CA VAL A 430 7.99 -6.37 -6.13
C VAL A 430 6.92 -5.33 -5.87
N GLN A 431 5.88 -5.71 -5.12
CA GLN A 431 4.73 -4.87 -4.81
C GLN A 431 4.24 -4.06 -6.02
N PRO A 432 4.01 -4.71 -7.18
CA PRO A 432 3.81 -4.01 -8.44
C PRO A 432 2.54 -3.16 -8.47
N THR A 433 1.61 -3.41 -7.56
CA THR A 433 0.30 -2.75 -7.46
C THR A 433 0.22 -1.75 -6.31
N ARG A 434 1.26 -1.64 -5.48
CA ARG A 434 1.27 -0.78 -4.28
C ARG A 434 0.90 0.66 -4.57
N GLY A 435 -0.16 1.13 -3.90
CA GLY A 435 -0.59 2.52 -3.98
C GLY A 435 -1.18 2.92 -5.35
N LEU A 436 -1.73 1.96 -6.09
CA LEU A 436 -2.37 2.19 -7.39
C LEU A 436 -3.88 2.11 -7.29
N ASP A 437 -4.54 2.62 -8.32
CA ASP A 437 -5.97 2.47 -8.50
C ASP A 437 -6.35 1.08 -9.04
N VAL A 438 -7.59 0.68 -8.84
CA VAL A 438 -8.09 -0.66 -9.21
C VAL A 438 -7.93 -0.94 -10.71
N GLY A 439 -8.10 0.08 -11.55
CA GLY A 439 -7.91 -0.08 -13.00
C GLY A 439 -6.45 -0.39 -13.37
N ALA A 440 -5.50 0.24 -12.67
CA ALA A 440 -4.08 -0.06 -12.84
C ALA A 440 -3.71 -1.44 -12.27
N ILE A 441 -4.29 -1.83 -11.13
CA ILE A 441 -4.10 -3.15 -10.52
C ILE A 441 -4.55 -4.25 -11.49
N GLU A 442 -5.78 -4.17 -12.00
CA GLU A 442 -6.31 -5.12 -13.00
C GLU A 442 -5.39 -5.25 -14.23
N TYR A 443 -4.91 -4.11 -14.72
CA TYR A 443 -4.00 -4.09 -15.85
C TYR A 443 -2.68 -4.83 -15.54
N ILE A 444 -2.08 -4.56 -14.38
CA ILE A 444 -0.81 -5.16 -13.96
C ILE A 444 -0.95 -6.67 -13.79
N HIS A 445 -2.00 -7.11 -13.11
CA HIS A 445 -2.27 -8.54 -12.94
C HIS A 445 -2.37 -9.27 -14.30
N LYS A 446 -3.08 -8.67 -15.26
CA LYS A 446 -3.14 -9.20 -16.63
C LYS A 446 -1.78 -9.29 -17.30
N GLN A 447 -0.89 -8.31 -17.09
CA GLN A 447 0.47 -8.34 -17.64
C GLN A 447 1.32 -9.46 -17.00
N LEU A 448 1.25 -9.65 -15.67
CA LEU A 448 1.96 -10.72 -14.98
C LEU A 448 1.51 -12.11 -15.46
N VAL A 449 0.19 -12.32 -15.56
CA VAL A 449 -0.38 -13.57 -16.08
C VAL A 449 0.00 -13.78 -17.54
N ALA A 450 0.01 -12.73 -18.36
CA ALA A 450 0.43 -12.83 -19.76
C ALA A 450 1.91 -13.25 -19.89
N GLN A 451 2.80 -12.78 -19.01
CA GLN A 451 4.20 -13.22 -18.99
C GLN A 451 4.30 -14.71 -18.62
N ARG A 452 3.59 -15.16 -17.59
CA ARG A 452 3.49 -16.57 -17.23
C ARG A 452 2.98 -17.43 -18.39
N ASP A 453 1.87 -17.02 -19.00
CA ASP A 453 1.25 -17.76 -20.11
C ASP A 453 2.13 -17.78 -21.37
N ALA A 454 3.04 -16.82 -21.52
CA ALA A 454 4.09 -16.81 -22.53
C ALA A 454 5.28 -17.73 -22.20
N GLY A 455 5.20 -18.51 -21.11
CA GLY A 455 6.24 -19.44 -20.68
C GLY A 455 7.41 -18.80 -19.95
N LYS A 456 7.24 -17.59 -19.39
CA LYS A 456 8.27 -16.94 -18.55
C LYS A 456 8.11 -17.33 -17.09
N GLY A 457 9.20 -17.32 -16.33
CA GLY A 457 9.13 -17.41 -14.87
C GLY A 457 8.79 -16.04 -14.28
N VAL A 458 7.87 -16.00 -13.33
CA VAL A 458 7.50 -14.78 -12.61
C VAL A 458 7.70 -14.98 -11.12
N LEU A 459 8.53 -14.14 -10.52
CA LEU A 459 8.70 -14.04 -9.07
C LEU A 459 7.99 -12.78 -8.59
N LEU A 460 6.85 -12.97 -7.96
CA LEU A 460 6.06 -11.90 -7.34
C LEU A 460 6.46 -11.77 -5.88
N VAL A 461 6.65 -10.55 -5.40
CA VAL A 461 6.75 -10.26 -3.96
C VAL A 461 5.60 -9.32 -3.63
N SER A 462 4.69 -9.74 -2.78
CA SER A 462 3.50 -8.96 -2.45
C SER A 462 3.13 -9.05 -0.97
N LEU A 463 2.67 -7.94 -0.42
CA LEU A 463 2.10 -7.82 0.92
C LEU A 463 0.56 -7.83 0.88
N GLU A 464 -0.02 -7.69 -0.33
CA GLU A 464 -1.48 -7.63 -0.53
C GLU A 464 -2.02 -9.04 -0.74
N LEU A 465 -2.76 -9.55 0.25
CA LEU A 465 -3.28 -10.92 0.22
C LEU A 465 -4.20 -11.20 -0.97
N ASP A 466 -4.99 -10.20 -1.41
CA ASP A 466 -5.84 -10.34 -2.59
C ASP A 466 -4.99 -10.57 -3.87
N GLU A 467 -3.86 -9.87 -4.00
CA GLU A 467 -2.90 -10.10 -5.10
C GLU A 467 -2.26 -11.48 -4.98
N VAL A 468 -1.78 -11.85 -3.78
CA VAL A 468 -1.18 -13.15 -3.50
C VAL A 468 -2.12 -14.28 -3.90
N MET A 469 -3.36 -14.26 -3.45
CA MET A 469 -4.35 -15.33 -3.71
C MET A 469 -4.81 -15.39 -5.17
N ASN A 470 -5.00 -14.24 -5.82
CA ASN A 470 -5.59 -14.20 -7.16
C ASN A 470 -4.57 -14.42 -8.29
N VAL A 471 -3.32 -14.00 -8.12
CA VAL A 471 -2.32 -13.99 -9.21
C VAL A 471 -1.38 -15.19 -9.13
N SER A 472 -1.04 -15.67 -7.93
CA SER A 472 -0.01 -16.70 -7.73
C SER A 472 -0.46 -18.09 -8.13
N ASP A 473 0.48 -18.88 -8.59
CA ASP A 473 0.31 -20.33 -8.79
C ASP A 473 0.88 -21.12 -7.60
N ARG A 474 1.85 -20.53 -6.89
CA ARG A 474 2.48 -21.05 -5.68
C ARG A 474 2.86 -19.90 -4.74
N ILE A 475 2.63 -20.08 -3.44
CA ILE A 475 2.86 -19.07 -2.41
C ILE A 475 3.92 -19.56 -1.45
N LEU A 476 4.97 -18.77 -1.28
CA LEU A 476 5.99 -18.93 -0.24
C LEU A 476 5.77 -17.83 0.80
N VAL A 477 5.72 -18.17 2.07
CA VAL A 477 5.59 -17.17 3.15
C VAL A 477 6.94 -16.89 3.76
N MET A 478 7.34 -15.62 3.79
CA MET A 478 8.58 -15.17 4.42
C MET A 478 8.29 -14.51 5.77
N TYR A 479 8.99 -14.96 6.80
CA TYR A 479 8.96 -14.38 8.14
C TYR A 479 10.38 -14.37 8.73
N GLU A 480 10.81 -13.23 9.27
CA GLU A 480 12.16 -13.02 9.85
C GLU A 480 13.30 -13.53 8.95
N GLY A 481 13.20 -13.28 7.65
CA GLY A 481 14.21 -13.65 6.66
C GLY A 481 14.24 -15.13 6.25
N GLU A 482 13.30 -15.94 6.68
CA GLU A 482 13.18 -17.37 6.38
C GLU A 482 11.88 -17.68 5.62
N ILE A 483 11.88 -18.71 4.77
CA ILE A 483 10.64 -19.26 4.20
C ILE A 483 10.04 -20.22 5.24
N VAL A 484 8.91 -19.80 5.82
CA VAL A 484 8.23 -20.53 6.90
C VAL A 484 7.08 -21.41 6.42
N GLY A 485 6.70 -21.32 5.15
CA GLY A 485 5.65 -22.15 4.56
C GLY A 485 5.58 -22.03 3.05
N GLU A 486 5.06 -23.09 2.40
CA GLU A 486 4.77 -23.15 0.97
C GLU A 486 3.36 -23.70 0.76
N PHE A 487 2.57 -23.05 -0.09
CA PHE A 487 1.13 -23.29 -0.24
C PHE A 487 0.66 -23.21 -1.69
N ASP A 488 -0.37 -23.99 -2.00
CA ASP A 488 -1.22 -23.78 -3.19
C ASP A 488 -2.30 -22.74 -2.83
N PRO A 489 -2.46 -21.66 -3.61
CA PRO A 489 -3.50 -20.66 -3.36
C PRO A 489 -4.94 -21.19 -3.40
N LYS A 490 -5.16 -22.41 -3.92
CA LYS A 490 -6.48 -23.05 -3.95
C LYS A 490 -6.81 -23.82 -2.68
N GLU A 491 -5.79 -24.18 -1.89
CA GLU A 491 -5.93 -25.03 -0.70
C GLU A 491 -5.79 -24.25 0.60
N VAL A 492 -5.12 -23.09 0.58
CA VAL A 492 -4.85 -22.28 1.76
C VAL A 492 -5.90 -21.18 1.92
N THR A 493 -6.24 -20.82 3.17
CA THR A 493 -7.11 -19.68 3.46
C THR A 493 -6.30 -18.42 3.77
N VAL A 494 -6.93 -17.25 3.64
CA VAL A 494 -6.32 -15.95 3.98
C VAL A 494 -5.92 -15.90 5.45
N GLU A 495 -6.76 -16.45 6.33
CA GLU A 495 -6.51 -16.52 7.77
C GLU A 495 -5.30 -17.39 8.08
N GLU A 496 -5.17 -18.54 7.41
CA GLU A 496 -4.03 -19.41 7.58
C GLU A 496 -2.74 -18.74 7.12
N LEU A 497 -2.72 -18.14 5.93
CA LEU A 497 -1.56 -17.37 5.45
C LEU A 497 -1.17 -16.27 6.45
N GLY A 498 -2.18 -15.56 7.01
CA GLY A 498 -1.97 -14.54 8.01
C GLY A 498 -1.22 -15.05 9.25
N LEU A 499 -1.51 -16.26 9.73
CA LEU A 499 -0.80 -16.87 10.88
C LEU A 499 0.67 -17.15 10.57
N TYR A 500 0.99 -17.61 9.36
CA TYR A 500 2.38 -17.80 8.93
C TYR A 500 3.10 -16.47 8.73
N MET A 501 2.45 -15.47 8.13
CA MET A 501 3.01 -14.14 7.93
C MET A 501 3.30 -13.43 9.26
N ALA A 502 2.50 -13.69 10.29
CA ALA A 502 2.69 -13.17 11.65
C ALA A 502 3.69 -14.01 12.50
N GLY A 503 4.23 -15.09 11.95
CA GLY A 503 5.16 -16.00 12.67
C GLY A 503 4.53 -16.90 13.72
N SER A 504 3.19 -16.89 13.84
CA SER A 504 2.44 -17.72 14.80
C SER A 504 2.43 -19.19 14.42
N LYS A 505 2.69 -19.51 13.14
CA LYS A 505 2.85 -20.87 12.62
C LYS A 505 4.11 -20.98 11.76
N ARG A 506 4.75 -22.15 11.77
CA ARG A 506 5.85 -22.51 10.86
C ARG A 506 5.62 -23.95 10.37
N LYS A 507 5.74 -24.20 9.06
CA LYS A 507 5.64 -25.54 8.49
C LYS A 507 6.90 -26.32 8.87
N GLY A 508 6.78 -27.39 9.66
CA GLY A 508 7.90 -28.19 10.15
C GLY A 508 8.22 -28.05 11.65
N ALA A 509 7.65 -27.09 12.35
CA ALA A 509 7.61 -27.14 13.81
C ALA A 509 6.58 -28.20 14.21
N GLY A 510 7.03 -29.42 14.48
CA GLY A 510 6.19 -30.49 15.04
C GLY A 510 5.43 -29.93 16.24
N THR A 511 4.14 -30.21 16.29
CA THR A 511 3.31 -30.04 17.47
C THR A 511 3.99 -30.73 18.64
N ASN A 512 4.74 -29.98 19.45
CA ASN A 512 4.99 -30.36 20.82
C ASN A 512 3.75 -29.89 21.59
N GLU A 513 2.84 -30.85 21.86
CA GLU A 513 1.83 -30.76 22.91
C GLU A 513 2.45 -30.47 24.27
#